data_cf3469c452f6f03ac1983a0b8fe7505b
#
_entry.id   cf3469c452f6f03ac1983a0b8fe7505b
#
_cell.length_a   1.000
_cell.length_b   1.000
_cell.length_c   1.000
_cell.angle_alpha   90.00
_cell.angle_beta   90.00
_cell.angle_gamma   90.00
#
_symmetry.space_group_name_H-M   'P 1'
#
loop_
_entity.id
_entity.type
_entity.pdbx_description
1 polymer ?
#
loop_
_entity_poly.entity_id
_entity_poly.type
_entity_poly.pdbx_seq_one_letter_code
_entity_poly.pdbx_strand_id
1 'polypeptide(L)'
;MYLLPRFACLLLLSTLPLLASAQEPVFRKVLRTAGDDGVKSYRIPGLATSTKGTLLAVFDIRHNGPADLPGDIDVGLMRSTDNGETWSKMQKIMDYDATVPDSKGNGVGDPTILVDRKTGTIWVAALWSQGNRGWHGSGPGMKPSETGQFVLTKSTDDGLTWSPPISITEQVKLPEWRLCFQGPGAGIQTKDGTLIFPAQFRAADSQPHSCFIFSRDAGERWQISPPAIPQKPPTSEAQIAELADGSLLLTMRDESRSGRRAWAKWEWSSEDRKQGKWSEHWSTVADPTCMASLTRHPQGELFFTNPNSPTKRVALTIRHSTDDGRSWSDGQLLDPRGSMYSCLTVLNDGRLGVLYEVDSTLTFARFDRAWAMGVK
;
A
#
# COMPACT_ATOMS: atom_id res chain seq x y z
N MET A 1 -61.72 42.33 -54.39
CA MET A 1 -61.46 42.38 -52.96
C MET A 1 -61.24 40.95 -52.46
N TYR A 2 -59.99 40.50 -52.52
CA TYR A 2 -59.65 39.12 -52.18
C TYR A 2 -58.89 39.10 -50.83
N LEU A 3 -59.44 38.41 -49.86
CA LEU A 3 -58.84 38.17 -48.53
C LEU A 3 -57.91 36.94 -48.63
N LEU A 4 -56.62 37.10 -48.31
CA LEU A 4 -55.68 36.02 -48.15
C LEU A 4 -55.70 35.52 -46.70
N PRO A 5 -55.63 34.20 -46.43
CA PRO A 5 -55.56 33.67 -45.06
C PRO A 5 -54.11 33.71 -44.54
N ARG A 6 -53.90 34.17 -43.29
CA ARG A 6 -52.63 34.10 -42.54
C ARG A 6 -52.46 32.71 -41.97
N PHE A 7 -51.42 32.02 -42.44
CA PHE A 7 -50.93 30.78 -41.81
C PHE A 7 -50.06 31.13 -40.63
N ALA A 8 -50.48 30.72 -39.44
CA ALA A 8 -49.68 30.75 -38.23
C ALA A 8 -48.80 29.48 -38.15
N CYS A 9 -47.49 29.65 -38.21
CA CYS A 9 -46.55 28.55 -38.06
C CYS A 9 -46.30 28.34 -36.57
N LEU A 10 -46.83 27.26 -35.98
CA LEU A 10 -46.51 26.84 -34.62
C LEU A 10 -45.15 26.12 -34.63
N LEU A 11 -44.13 26.79 -34.06
CA LEU A 11 -42.85 26.15 -33.77
C LEU A 11 -43.03 25.26 -32.51
N LEU A 12 -43.06 23.94 -32.67
CA LEU A 12 -42.94 22.99 -31.61
C LEU A 12 -41.46 22.90 -31.23
N LEU A 13 -41.10 23.54 -30.08
CA LEU A 13 -39.82 23.30 -29.42
C LEU A 13 -39.88 21.91 -28.75
N SER A 14 -39.24 20.91 -29.37
CA SER A 14 -39.00 19.62 -28.71
C SER A 14 -37.85 19.77 -27.74
N THR A 15 -38.17 19.82 -26.44
CA THR A 15 -37.20 19.66 -25.35
C THR A 15 -36.79 18.19 -25.30
N LEU A 16 -35.62 17.83 -25.85
CA LEU A 16 -34.97 16.55 -25.54
C LEU A 16 -34.54 16.57 -24.06
N PRO A 17 -34.93 15.57 -23.26
CA PRO A 17 -34.37 15.44 -21.93
C PRO A 17 -32.87 15.12 -22.06
N LEU A 18 -32.01 15.95 -21.49
CA LEU A 18 -30.61 15.56 -21.21
C LEU A 18 -30.68 14.34 -20.29
N LEU A 19 -30.45 13.17 -20.84
CA LEU A 19 -30.13 11.99 -20.04
C LEU A 19 -28.78 12.28 -19.35
N ALA A 20 -28.80 12.69 -18.09
CA ALA A 20 -27.63 12.70 -17.25
C ALA A 20 -27.09 11.27 -17.25
N SER A 21 -25.96 11.03 -17.88
CA SER A 21 -25.23 9.77 -17.80
C SER A 21 -24.97 9.55 -16.31
N ALA A 22 -25.56 8.51 -15.72
CA ALA A 22 -25.22 8.11 -14.36
C ALA A 22 -23.72 7.80 -14.35
N GLN A 23 -22.95 8.61 -13.66
CA GLN A 23 -21.51 8.42 -13.55
C GLN A 23 -21.28 7.05 -12.90
N GLU A 24 -20.43 6.22 -13.51
CA GLU A 24 -20.03 4.94 -12.93
C GLU A 24 -19.56 5.17 -11.48
N PRO A 25 -20.04 4.38 -10.50
CA PRO A 25 -19.75 4.60 -9.09
C PRO A 25 -18.28 4.46 -8.76
N VAL A 26 -17.49 3.83 -9.65
CA VAL A 26 -16.05 3.61 -9.51
C VAL A 26 -15.32 4.12 -10.73
N PHE A 27 -14.54 5.19 -10.55
CA PHE A 27 -13.60 5.64 -11.57
C PHE A 27 -12.37 4.72 -11.61
N ARG A 28 -11.85 4.41 -12.82
CA ARG A 28 -10.64 3.60 -13.00
C ARG A 28 -9.70 4.22 -14.02
N LYS A 29 -8.39 4.12 -13.72
CA LYS A 29 -7.31 4.57 -14.60
C LYS A 29 -6.17 3.56 -14.55
N VAL A 30 -5.81 2.97 -15.67
CA VAL A 30 -4.59 2.18 -15.79
C VAL A 30 -3.40 3.13 -15.78
N LEU A 31 -2.47 2.92 -14.85
CA LEU A 31 -1.25 3.71 -14.71
C LEU A 31 -0.12 3.10 -15.54
N ARG A 32 0.02 1.78 -15.47
CA ARG A 32 1.06 1.01 -16.16
C ARG A 32 0.54 -0.34 -16.62
N THR A 33 1.04 -0.77 -17.74
CA THR A 33 0.81 -2.11 -18.31
C THR A 33 2.17 -2.78 -18.51
N ALA A 34 2.26 -4.08 -18.31
CA ALA A 34 3.45 -4.84 -18.65
C ALA A 34 3.84 -4.59 -20.13
N GLY A 35 5.11 -4.23 -20.37
CA GLY A 35 5.63 -3.81 -21.67
C GLY A 35 5.74 -2.31 -21.88
N ASP A 36 5.05 -1.47 -21.10
CA ASP A 36 5.22 -0.02 -21.16
C ASP A 36 6.69 0.33 -20.86
N ASP A 37 7.23 1.32 -21.58
CA ASP A 37 8.62 1.80 -21.45
C ASP A 37 9.68 0.68 -21.56
N GLY A 38 9.35 -0.46 -22.16
CA GLY A 38 10.21 -1.64 -22.30
C GLY A 38 10.32 -2.50 -21.00
N VAL A 39 9.61 -2.15 -19.96
CA VAL A 39 9.61 -2.85 -18.65
C VAL A 39 8.71 -4.08 -18.71
N LYS A 40 9.20 -5.22 -18.25
CA LYS A 40 8.48 -6.49 -18.34
C LYS A 40 7.29 -6.59 -17.37
N SER A 41 7.37 -5.94 -16.20
CA SER A 41 6.27 -6.00 -15.23
C SER A 41 6.33 -4.81 -14.28
N TYR A 42 5.16 -4.34 -13.85
CA TYR A 42 4.98 -3.35 -12.79
C TYR A 42 4.18 -4.00 -11.67
N ARG A 43 4.70 -3.99 -10.45
CA ARG A 43 4.07 -4.70 -9.33
C ARG A 43 4.20 -3.93 -8.01
N ILE A 44 3.62 -4.48 -6.95
CA ILE A 44 3.79 -4.06 -5.55
C ILE A 44 3.36 -2.60 -5.33
N PRO A 45 2.04 -2.33 -5.41
CA PRO A 45 1.51 -0.99 -5.29
C PRO A 45 1.60 -0.43 -3.86
N GLY A 46 2.11 0.79 -3.74
CA GLY A 46 1.94 1.66 -2.58
C GLY A 46 1.23 2.94 -3.00
N LEU A 47 0.33 3.46 -2.17
CA LEU A 47 -0.46 4.67 -2.47
C LEU A 47 -0.63 5.51 -1.22
N ALA A 48 -0.36 6.80 -1.33
CA ALA A 48 -0.60 7.76 -0.26
C ALA A 48 -1.11 9.10 -0.81
N THR A 49 -1.81 9.85 0.03
CA THR A 49 -2.21 11.23 -0.22
C THR A 49 -1.33 12.15 0.62
N SER A 50 -0.58 13.04 -0.03
CA SER A 50 0.27 14.01 0.64
C SER A 50 -0.53 15.07 1.41
N THR A 51 0.14 15.88 2.22
CA THR A 51 -0.48 17.01 2.92
C THR A 51 -0.99 18.11 1.97
N LYS A 52 -0.52 18.12 0.72
CA LYS A 52 -1.01 19.02 -0.34
C LYS A 52 -2.13 18.41 -1.18
N GLY A 53 -2.52 17.16 -0.90
CA GLY A 53 -3.55 16.43 -1.65
C GLY A 53 -3.05 15.71 -2.90
N THR A 54 -1.76 15.70 -3.12
CA THR A 54 -1.17 14.95 -4.22
C THR A 54 -1.26 13.46 -3.93
N LEU A 55 -1.80 12.68 -4.86
CA LEU A 55 -1.71 11.23 -4.84
C LEU A 55 -0.31 10.81 -5.29
N LEU A 56 0.28 9.91 -4.53
CA LEU A 56 1.63 9.39 -4.74
C LEU A 56 1.53 7.86 -4.89
N ALA A 57 1.73 7.37 -6.10
CA ALA A 57 1.71 5.95 -6.43
C ALA A 57 3.16 5.46 -6.56
N VAL A 58 3.60 4.58 -5.65
CA VAL A 58 4.90 3.90 -5.71
C VAL A 58 4.72 2.45 -6.09
N PHE A 59 5.70 1.87 -6.78
CA PHE A 59 5.62 0.49 -7.25
C PHE A 59 6.98 -0.02 -7.73
N ASP A 60 7.12 -1.34 -7.88
CA ASP A 60 8.27 -1.97 -8.54
C ASP A 60 8.25 -1.76 -10.04
N ILE A 61 9.40 -1.38 -10.60
CA ILE A 61 9.72 -1.41 -12.02
C ILE A 61 10.58 -2.67 -12.25
N ARG A 62 9.98 -3.75 -12.75
CA ARG A 62 10.64 -5.05 -12.93
C ARG A 62 11.10 -5.23 -14.37
N HIS A 63 12.38 -5.00 -14.63
CA HIS A 63 12.92 -4.93 -15.99
C HIS A 63 12.94 -6.29 -16.70
N ASN A 64 13.21 -7.38 -16.00
CA ASN A 64 13.49 -8.69 -16.61
C ASN A 64 12.33 -9.69 -16.52
N GLY A 65 11.30 -9.45 -15.72
CA GLY A 65 10.16 -10.35 -15.54
C GLY A 65 9.35 -10.07 -14.27
N PRO A 66 8.31 -10.86 -13.99
CA PRO A 66 7.44 -10.62 -12.82
C PRO A 66 8.01 -11.14 -11.49
N ALA A 67 9.19 -11.79 -11.51
CA ALA A 67 9.81 -12.40 -10.33
C ALA A 67 10.22 -11.33 -9.30
N ASP A 68 10.20 -11.73 -8.02
CA ASP A 68 10.67 -10.92 -6.91
C ASP A 68 12.21 -10.85 -6.88
N LEU A 69 12.77 -10.07 -5.95
CA LEU A 69 14.20 -10.02 -5.70
C LEU A 69 14.79 -11.43 -5.41
N PRO A 70 15.98 -11.76 -5.94
CA PRO A 70 16.91 -10.88 -6.66
C PRO A 70 16.49 -10.65 -8.12
N GLY A 71 16.77 -9.47 -8.64
CA GLY A 71 16.45 -9.10 -10.02
C GLY A 71 16.73 -7.63 -10.25
N ASP A 72 16.74 -7.23 -11.50
CA ASP A 72 16.81 -5.82 -11.91
C ASP A 72 15.43 -5.18 -11.67
N ILE A 73 15.30 -4.60 -10.48
CA ILE A 73 14.07 -3.98 -9.98
C ILE A 73 14.41 -2.62 -9.41
N ASP A 74 13.64 -1.59 -9.78
CA ASP A 74 13.71 -0.24 -9.25
C ASP A 74 12.39 0.13 -8.56
N VAL A 75 12.40 1.18 -7.75
CA VAL A 75 11.19 1.78 -7.21
C VAL A 75 10.77 2.98 -8.07
N GLY A 76 9.60 2.87 -8.66
CA GLY A 76 8.93 3.90 -9.45
C GLY A 76 7.97 4.74 -8.64
N LEU A 77 7.76 5.99 -9.08
CA LEU A 77 6.76 6.92 -8.57
C LEU A 77 5.99 7.57 -9.71
N MET A 78 4.68 7.69 -9.56
CA MET A 78 3.83 8.59 -10.35
C MET A 78 3.00 9.46 -9.40
N ARG A 79 2.74 10.72 -9.81
CA ARG A 79 2.03 11.71 -9.01
C ARG A 79 0.77 12.18 -9.74
N SER A 80 -0.29 12.45 -8.98
CA SER A 80 -1.51 13.09 -9.47
C SER A 80 -1.92 14.22 -8.52
N THR A 81 -2.25 15.40 -9.08
CA THR A 81 -2.72 16.57 -8.34
C THR A 81 -4.21 16.86 -8.55
N ASP A 82 -4.90 15.99 -9.27
CA ASP A 82 -6.32 16.11 -9.67
C ASP A 82 -7.15 14.87 -9.28
N ASN A 83 -6.84 14.30 -8.11
CA ASN A 83 -7.52 13.12 -7.57
C ASN A 83 -7.49 11.89 -8.50
N GLY A 84 -6.39 11.72 -9.25
CA GLY A 84 -6.15 10.54 -10.09
C GLY A 84 -6.69 10.62 -11.51
N GLU A 85 -7.21 11.77 -11.97
CA GLU A 85 -7.63 11.96 -13.37
C GLU A 85 -6.43 11.88 -14.31
N THR A 86 -5.36 12.61 -13.97
CA THR A 86 -4.10 12.59 -14.72
C THR A 86 -2.92 12.25 -13.80
N TRP A 87 -1.89 11.65 -14.38
CA TRP A 87 -0.70 11.22 -13.67
C TRP A 87 0.55 11.71 -14.39
N SER A 88 1.56 12.07 -13.60
CA SER A 88 2.87 12.46 -14.10
C SER A 88 3.54 11.33 -14.90
N LYS A 89 4.60 11.66 -15.63
CA LYS A 89 5.55 10.64 -16.09
C LYS A 89 6.11 9.89 -14.88
N MET A 90 6.45 8.62 -15.08
CA MET A 90 7.11 7.79 -14.10
C MET A 90 8.50 8.36 -13.77
N GLN A 91 8.82 8.44 -12.49
CA GLN A 91 10.14 8.78 -11.95
C GLN A 91 10.70 7.56 -11.24
N LYS A 92 11.96 7.19 -11.45
CA LYS A 92 12.68 6.25 -10.59
C LYS A 92 13.17 7.02 -9.35
N ILE A 93 12.79 6.55 -8.17
CA ILE A 93 13.13 7.20 -6.89
C ILE A 93 14.15 6.41 -6.08
N MET A 94 14.31 5.13 -6.37
CA MET A 94 15.42 4.29 -5.93
C MET A 94 15.83 3.39 -7.09
N ASP A 95 17.14 3.33 -7.34
CA ASP A 95 17.78 2.53 -8.36
C ASP A 95 19.14 2.08 -7.81
N TYR A 96 19.38 0.77 -7.78
CA TYR A 96 20.60 0.15 -7.29
C TYR A 96 21.18 -0.76 -8.36
N ASP A 97 21.35 -0.22 -9.56
CA ASP A 97 21.94 -0.94 -10.69
C ASP A 97 23.46 -1.14 -10.56
N ALA A 98 24.08 -1.72 -11.59
CA ALA A 98 25.50 -1.99 -11.60
C ALA A 98 26.40 -0.71 -11.54
N THR A 99 25.82 0.47 -11.72
CA THR A 99 26.54 1.75 -11.66
C THR A 99 26.70 2.26 -10.25
N VAL A 100 25.88 1.77 -9.32
CA VAL A 100 25.98 2.11 -7.89
C VAL A 100 27.12 1.30 -7.27
N PRO A 101 28.08 1.93 -6.57
CA PRO A 101 29.16 1.22 -5.90
C PRO A 101 28.64 0.07 -5.01
N ASP A 102 29.28 -1.09 -5.12
CA ASP A 102 28.93 -2.31 -4.37
C ASP A 102 27.55 -2.91 -4.64
N SER A 103 26.78 -2.41 -5.61
CA SER A 103 25.44 -2.90 -5.93
C SER A 103 25.45 -4.25 -6.64
N LYS A 104 26.42 -4.53 -7.49
CA LYS A 104 26.61 -5.81 -8.24
C LYS A 104 25.36 -6.26 -9.04
N GLY A 105 24.70 -5.31 -9.69
CA GLY A 105 23.52 -5.59 -10.52
C GLY A 105 22.28 -6.00 -9.73
N ASN A 106 22.04 -5.35 -8.63
CA ASN A 106 20.99 -5.67 -7.68
C ASN A 106 19.77 -4.80 -7.83
N GLY A 107 18.64 -5.30 -7.31
CA GLY A 107 17.41 -4.57 -7.30
C GLY A 107 17.02 -4.03 -5.94
N VAL A 108 16.10 -3.08 -5.97
CA VAL A 108 15.40 -2.52 -4.82
C VAL A 108 13.91 -2.57 -5.08
N GLY A 109 13.13 -3.14 -4.17
CA GLY A 109 11.69 -3.36 -4.42
C GLY A 109 10.85 -3.49 -3.15
N ASP A 110 9.60 -3.89 -3.34
CA ASP A 110 8.57 -4.00 -2.31
C ASP A 110 8.29 -2.65 -1.60
N PRO A 111 8.04 -1.54 -2.31
CA PRO A 111 7.98 -0.22 -1.71
C PRO A 111 6.80 -0.05 -0.74
N THR A 112 7.04 0.72 0.31
CA THR A 112 6.01 1.21 1.25
C THR A 112 6.15 2.70 1.42
N ILE A 113 5.06 3.45 1.19
CA ILE A 113 5.04 4.91 1.29
C ILE A 113 4.40 5.37 2.60
N LEU A 114 4.95 6.43 3.21
CA LEU A 114 4.43 7.06 4.42
C LEU A 114 4.51 8.58 4.30
N VAL A 115 3.48 9.27 4.74
CA VAL A 115 3.45 10.73 4.80
C VAL A 115 3.48 11.18 6.25
N ASP A 116 4.53 11.91 6.63
CA ASP A 116 4.56 12.67 7.88
C ASP A 116 3.70 13.92 7.73
N ARG A 117 2.52 13.91 8.31
CA ARG A 117 1.54 15.00 8.21
C ARG A 117 1.93 16.24 8.99
N LYS A 118 2.88 16.13 9.95
CA LYS A 118 3.37 17.28 10.72
C LYS A 118 4.38 18.11 9.92
N THR A 119 5.26 17.44 9.19
CA THR A 119 6.33 18.11 8.43
C THR A 119 6.06 18.20 6.93
N GLY A 120 5.13 17.39 6.41
CA GLY A 120 4.91 17.20 4.97
C GLY A 120 5.96 16.30 4.31
N THR A 121 6.89 15.72 5.08
CA THR A 121 7.90 14.80 4.55
C THR A 121 7.24 13.50 4.09
N ILE A 122 7.63 13.05 2.91
CA ILE A 122 7.20 11.77 2.35
C ILE A 122 8.38 10.80 2.46
N TRP A 123 8.13 9.64 3.06
CA TRP A 123 9.10 8.56 3.18
C TRP A 123 8.72 7.40 2.29
N VAL A 124 9.70 6.78 1.64
CA VAL A 124 9.53 5.50 0.96
C VAL A 124 10.56 4.52 1.49
N ALA A 125 10.07 3.40 2.00
CA ALA A 125 10.87 2.26 2.43
C ALA A 125 10.90 1.20 1.33
N ALA A 126 12.04 0.50 1.18
CA ALA A 126 12.18 -0.62 0.24
C ALA A 126 13.22 -1.63 0.72
N LEU A 127 13.21 -2.82 0.12
CA LEU A 127 14.23 -3.85 0.31
C LEU A 127 15.29 -3.73 -0.79
N TRP A 128 16.53 -3.45 -0.44
CA TRP A 128 17.66 -3.57 -1.36
C TRP A 128 18.34 -4.92 -1.23
N SER A 129 18.49 -5.63 -2.34
CA SER A 129 19.16 -6.93 -2.44
C SER A 129 20.49 -6.80 -3.17
N GLN A 130 21.62 -6.93 -2.48
CA GLN A 130 22.93 -7.06 -3.11
C GLN A 130 23.13 -8.48 -3.62
N GLY A 131 23.17 -8.67 -4.94
CA GLY A 131 23.22 -10.00 -5.55
C GLY A 131 22.01 -10.83 -5.16
N ASN A 132 22.21 -11.99 -4.59
CA ASN A 132 21.12 -12.85 -4.13
C ASN A 132 20.82 -12.64 -2.63
N ARG A 133 20.42 -11.45 -2.21
CA ARG A 133 20.06 -11.14 -0.81
C ARG A 133 18.58 -10.75 -0.66
N GLY A 134 17.73 -11.31 -1.50
CA GLY A 134 16.27 -11.26 -1.34
C GLY A 134 15.77 -12.25 -0.29
N TRP A 135 14.49 -12.62 -0.39
CA TRP A 135 13.79 -13.47 0.58
C TRP A 135 14.52 -14.79 0.90
N HIS A 136 14.99 -15.51 -0.12
CA HIS A 136 15.63 -16.82 0.05
C HIS A 136 17.14 -16.75 0.30
N GLY A 137 17.82 -15.76 -0.28
CA GLY A 137 19.28 -15.67 -0.28
C GLY A 137 19.88 -14.90 0.87
N SER A 138 19.07 -14.21 1.69
CA SER A 138 19.53 -13.54 2.89
C SER A 138 19.89 -14.51 4.00
N GLY A 139 20.97 -14.20 4.73
CA GLY A 139 21.47 -14.93 5.89
C GLY A 139 21.60 -14.07 7.13
N PRO A 140 22.08 -14.62 8.25
CA PRO A 140 22.48 -13.84 9.41
C PRO A 140 23.55 -12.82 9.05
N GLY A 141 23.66 -11.75 9.85
CA GLY A 141 24.59 -10.64 9.63
C GLY A 141 23.85 -9.32 9.35
N MET A 142 24.60 -8.28 9.07
CA MET A 142 24.09 -6.89 8.93
C MET A 142 24.53 -6.25 7.61
N LYS A 143 25.57 -6.79 6.97
CA LYS A 143 26.16 -6.18 5.77
C LYS A 143 25.34 -6.51 4.51
N PRO A 144 25.38 -5.66 3.48
CA PRO A 144 24.74 -5.94 2.19
C PRO A 144 25.13 -7.28 1.56
N SER A 145 26.36 -7.75 1.80
CA SER A 145 26.85 -9.04 1.32
C SER A 145 26.28 -10.26 2.09
N GLU A 146 25.61 -10.03 3.21
CA GLU A 146 25.08 -11.06 4.11
C GLU A 146 23.55 -11.13 4.05
N THR A 147 22.88 -9.98 4.05
CA THR A 147 21.44 -9.87 4.15
C THR A 147 20.92 -8.69 3.32
N GLY A 148 19.67 -8.78 2.84
CA GLY A 148 18.97 -7.65 2.24
C GLY A 148 18.89 -6.48 3.20
N GLN A 149 18.93 -5.27 2.66
CA GLN A 149 18.98 -4.04 3.42
C GLN A 149 17.62 -3.36 3.44
N PHE A 150 17.16 -2.97 4.60
CA PHE A 150 16.00 -2.10 4.79
C PHE A 150 16.43 -0.66 4.49
N VAL A 151 16.04 -0.13 3.34
CA VAL A 151 16.45 1.21 2.90
C VAL A 151 15.29 2.20 2.93
N LEU A 152 15.61 3.48 3.21
CA LEU A 152 14.66 4.58 3.20
C LEU A 152 15.16 5.70 2.29
N THR A 153 14.26 6.31 1.54
CA THR A 153 14.44 7.64 0.93
C THR A 153 13.34 8.58 1.38
N LYS A 154 13.57 9.90 1.28
CA LYS A 154 12.58 10.91 1.64
C LYS A 154 12.51 12.04 0.63
N SER A 155 11.33 12.64 0.54
CA SER A 155 11.05 13.88 -0.19
C SER A 155 10.47 14.92 0.77
N THR A 156 10.91 16.17 0.64
CA THR A 156 10.37 17.34 1.39
C THR A 156 9.64 18.33 0.48
N ASP A 157 9.50 18.01 -0.79
CA ASP A 157 8.93 18.87 -1.83
C ASP A 157 7.74 18.22 -2.55
N ASP A 158 6.97 17.43 -1.80
CA ASP A 158 5.75 16.76 -2.31
C ASP A 158 6.04 15.68 -3.36
N GLY A 159 7.18 14.98 -3.25
CA GLY A 159 7.57 13.89 -4.13
C GLY A 159 8.19 14.33 -5.46
N LEU A 160 8.62 15.59 -5.58
CA LEU A 160 9.30 16.08 -6.79
C LEU A 160 10.76 15.65 -6.84
N THR A 161 11.45 15.74 -5.71
CA THR A 161 12.83 15.27 -5.56
C THR A 161 13.00 14.37 -4.36
N TRP A 162 14.02 13.51 -4.37
CA TRP A 162 14.24 12.48 -3.37
C TRP A 162 15.67 12.48 -2.88
N SER A 163 15.87 12.22 -1.59
CA SER A 163 17.20 12.06 -1.01
C SER A 163 17.87 10.78 -1.52
N PRO A 164 19.19 10.69 -1.49
CA PRO A 164 19.85 9.39 -1.58
C PRO A 164 19.30 8.43 -0.54
N PRO A 165 19.10 7.13 -0.89
CA PRO A 165 18.60 6.16 0.07
C PRO A 165 19.62 5.85 1.16
N ILE A 166 19.14 5.62 2.38
CA ILE A 166 19.94 5.23 3.55
C ILE A 166 19.49 3.86 4.05
N SER A 167 20.42 3.00 4.51
CA SER A 167 20.09 1.76 5.18
C SER A 167 19.81 2.01 6.67
N ILE A 168 18.69 1.47 7.14
CA ILE A 168 18.34 1.43 8.57
C ILE A 168 18.44 0.01 9.14
N THR A 169 19.00 -0.93 8.41
CA THR A 169 19.09 -2.35 8.79
C THR A 169 19.67 -2.53 10.19
N GLU A 170 20.75 -1.80 10.52
CA GLU A 170 21.40 -1.88 11.83
C GLU A 170 20.54 -1.35 12.98
N GLN A 171 19.51 -0.56 12.71
CA GLN A 171 18.60 -0.04 13.72
C GLN A 171 17.46 -1.02 14.06
N VAL A 172 17.05 -1.87 13.10
CA VAL A 172 15.78 -2.61 13.19
C VAL A 172 15.93 -4.13 13.05
N LYS A 173 17.09 -4.63 12.62
CA LYS A 173 17.33 -6.07 12.44
C LYS A 173 18.26 -6.59 13.55
N LEU A 174 17.98 -7.80 14.06
CA LEU A 174 18.93 -8.52 14.91
C LEU A 174 19.94 -9.30 14.07
N PRO A 175 21.21 -9.39 14.50
CA PRO A 175 22.28 -10.05 13.72
C PRO A 175 21.96 -11.51 13.35
N GLU A 176 21.29 -12.26 14.22
CA GLU A 176 20.92 -13.65 14.00
C GLU A 176 19.74 -13.85 13.06
N TRP A 177 18.93 -12.83 12.78
CA TRP A 177 17.86 -12.93 11.81
C TRP A 177 18.43 -13.02 10.39
N ARG A 178 17.66 -13.64 9.51
CA ARG A 178 18.09 -13.78 8.11
C ARG A 178 17.74 -12.55 7.28
N LEU A 179 16.62 -11.91 7.55
CA LEU A 179 16.14 -10.75 6.78
C LEU A 179 15.19 -9.91 7.65
N CYS A 180 15.18 -8.59 7.45
CA CYS A 180 14.18 -7.68 7.99
C CYS A 180 13.90 -6.57 6.97
N PHE A 181 12.61 -6.33 6.67
CA PHE A 181 12.19 -5.31 5.71
C PHE A 181 10.71 -4.95 5.91
N GLN A 182 10.23 -3.94 5.20
CA GLN A 182 8.86 -3.44 5.30
C GLN A 182 7.83 -4.45 4.78
N GLY A 183 6.59 -4.32 5.23
CA GLY A 183 5.42 -4.81 4.52
C GLY A 183 5.07 -3.85 3.40
N PRO A 184 4.87 -4.30 2.14
CA PRO A 184 4.62 -3.40 1.02
C PRO A 184 3.28 -2.65 1.15
N GLY A 185 3.17 -1.47 0.53
CA GLY A 185 1.94 -0.67 0.51
C GLY A 185 2.07 0.69 1.19
N ALA A 186 1.47 0.89 2.37
CA ALA A 186 1.51 2.17 3.08
C ALA A 186 1.83 2.01 4.57
N GLY A 187 2.65 2.93 5.08
CA GLY A 187 2.79 3.21 6.50
C GLY A 187 1.80 4.27 6.97
N ILE A 188 1.82 4.56 8.27
CA ILE A 188 0.95 5.55 8.89
C ILE A 188 1.72 6.51 9.78
N GLN A 189 1.14 7.68 10.02
CA GLN A 189 1.48 8.52 11.17
C GLN A 189 0.31 8.47 12.15
N THR A 190 0.60 8.15 13.40
CA THR A 190 -0.40 8.15 14.48
C THR A 190 -0.73 9.58 14.93
N LYS A 191 -1.81 9.75 15.69
CA LYS A 191 -2.26 11.06 16.19
C LYS A 191 -1.22 11.79 17.01
N ASP A 192 -0.38 11.06 17.76
CA ASP A 192 0.74 11.65 18.54
C ASP A 192 1.94 12.02 17.67
N GLY A 193 1.97 11.59 16.41
CA GLY A 193 2.99 11.90 15.42
C GLY A 193 4.04 10.81 15.23
N THR A 194 3.89 9.65 15.88
CA THR A 194 4.75 8.49 15.64
C THR A 194 4.60 8.03 14.20
N LEU A 195 5.72 7.90 13.48
CA LEU A 195 5.76 7.31 12.13
C LEU A 195 5.87 5.80 12.25
N ILE A 196 5.08 5.04 11.49
CA ILE A 196 5.06 3.58 11.57
C ILE A 196 5.06 2.99 10.17
N PHE A 197 6.01 2.09 9.88
CA PHE A 197 5.93 1.18 8.75
C PHE A 197 5.55 -0.22 9.23
N PRO A 198 4.57 -0.90 8.60
CA PRO A 198 4.43 -2.34 8.77
C PRO A 198 5.72 -3.00 8.30
N ALA A 199 6.13 -4.07 8.97
CA ALA A 199 7.39 -4.74 8.70
C ALA A 199 7.27 -6.25 8.91
N GLN A 200 8.28 -6.96 8.44
CA GLN A 200 8.41 -8.39 8.57
C GLN A 200 9.88 -8.78 8.73
N PHE A 201 10.13 -9.91 9.36
CA PHE A 201 11.47 -10.47 9.43
C PHE A 201 11.44 -11.99 9.29
N ARG A 202 12.54 -12.55 8.82
CA ARG A 202 12.81 -13.99 8.89
C ARG A 202 13.78 -14.25 10.03
N ALA A 203 13.32 -15.03 11.00
CA ALA A 203 14.14 -15.41 12.17
C ALA A 203 15.31 -16.36 11.78
N ALA A 204 16.13 -16.73 12.74
CA ALA A 204 17.26 -17.63 12.54
C ALA A 204 16.84 -19.01 11.99
N ASP A 205 15.67 -19.51 12.40
CA ASP A 205 15.05 -20.75 11.93
C ASP A 205 14.34 -20.62 10.56
N SER A 206 14.46 -19.46 9.92
CA SER A 206 13.81 -19.11 8.64
C SER A 206 12.30 -18.88 8.71
N GLN A 207 11.67 -18.92 9.88
CA GLN A 207 10.24 -18.61 9.99
C GLN A 207 10.00 -17.10 9.79
N PRO A 208 8.97 -16.75 9.02
CA PRO A 208 8.58 -15.37 8.87
C PRO A 208 7.70 -14.88 10.01
N HIS A 209 7.88 -13.61 10.38
CA HIS A 209 7.10 -12.93 11.40
C HIS A 209 6.73 -11.54 10.94
N SER A 210 5.47 -11.16 11.10
CA SER A 210 5.01 -9.78 10.94
C SER A 210 5.29 -8.97 12.21
N CYS A 211 5.64 -7.71 12.02
CA CYS A 211 5.90 -6.73 13.06
C CYS A 211 5.66 -5.33 12.49
N PHE A 212 6.09 -4.30 13.17
CA PHE A 212 6.21 -2.94 12.63
C PHE A 212 7.49 -2.28 13.14
N ILE A 213 7.97 -1.30 12.38
CA ILE A 213 9.00 -0.37 12.83
C ILE A 213 8.37 1.00 13.06
N PHE A 214 8.94 1.77 13.99
CA PHE A 214 8.40 3.09 14.33
C PHE A 214 9.49 4.09 14.68
N SER A 215 9.20 5.37 14.41
CA SER A 215 10.03 6.52 14.75
C SER A 215 9.20 7.57 15.46
N ARG A 216 9.78 8.21 16.50
CA ARG A 216 9.17 9.30 17.27
C ARG A 216 9.87 10.63 17.10
N ASP A 217 10.94 10.64 16.36
CA ASP A 217 11.83 11.77 16.11
C ASP A 217 11.86 12.15 14.62
N ALA A 218 10.67 12.08 13.96
CA ALA A 218 10.48 12.43 12.55
C ALA A 218 11.39 11.64 11.58
N GLY A 219 11.67 10.36 11.89
CA GLY A 219 12.41 9.44 11.03
C GLY A 219 13.93 9.43 11.22
N GLU A 220 14.46 10.11 12.25
CA GLU A 220 15.89 10.09 12.55
C GLU A 220 16.36 8.74 13.12
N ARG A 221 15.53 8.12 13.97
CA ARG A 221 15.77 6.79 14.56
C ARG A 221 14.55 5.90 14.44
N TRP A 222 14.83 4.63 14.15
CA TRP A 222 13.80 3.61 14.01
C TRP A 222 13.97 2.50 15.04
N GLN A 223 12.86 2.03 15.56
CA GLN A 223 12.78 0.91 16.50
C GLN A 223 11.85 -0.15 15.91
N ILE A 224 11.99 -1.40 16.38
CA ILE A 224 11.16 -2.51 15.89
C ILE A 224 10.33 -3.08 17.06
N SER A 225 9.07 -3.43 16.78
CA SER A 225 8.22 -4.17 17.71
C SER A 225 8.61 -5.66 17.76
N PRO A 226 8.28 -6.38 18.84
CA PRO A 226 8.34 -7.84 18.81
C PRO A 226 7.40 -8.43 17.74
N PRO A 227 7.54 -9.72 17.38
CA PRO A 227 6.66 -10.38 16.42
C PRO A 227 5.20 -10.34 16.87
N ALA A 228 4.28 -10.07 15.94
CA ALA A 228 2.85 -9.95 16.22
C ALA A 228 2.25 -11.29 16.70
N ILE A 229 2.68 -12.37 16.10
CA ILE A 229 2.35 -13.74 16.48
C ILE A 229 3.66 -14.51 16.62
N PRO A 230 4.14 -14.77 17.85
CA PRO A 230 5.47 -15.33 18.05
C PRO A 230 5.60 -16.83 17.72
N GLN A 231 4.47 -17.55 17.62
CA GLN A 231 4.49 -19.00 17.39
C GLN A 231 3.82 -19.37 16.07
N LYS A 232 2.50 -19.51 16.05
CA LYS A 232 1.72 -19.92 14.87
C LYS A 232 0.42 -19.13 14.77
N PRO A 233 -0.05 -18.80 13.55
CA PRO A 233 0.59 -19.12 12.26
C PRO A 233 1.83 -18.26 11.98
N PRO A 234 2.77 -18.73 11.12
CA PRO A 234 3.81 -17.88 10.57
C PRO A 234 3.15 -16.79 9.71
N THR A 235 3.60 -15.55 9.85
CA THR A 235 3.01 -14.39 9.15
C THR A 235 4.10 -13.55 8.50
N SER A 236 3.75 -12.86 7.40
CA SER A 236 4.71 -12.06 6.64
C SER A 236 4.17 -10.64 6.36
N GLU A 237 3.94 -10.29 5.13
CA GLU A 237 3.48 -8.97 4.69
C GLU A 237 2.27 -8.47 5.48
N ALA A 238 2.36 -7.24 5.97
CA ALA A 238 1.37 -6.67 6.87
C ALA A 238 0.97 -5.26 6.46
N GLN A 239 -0.19 -4.83 6.94
CA GLN A 239 -0.65 -3.44 6.91
C GLN A 239 -1.15 -3.05 8.28
N ILE A 240 -1.15 -1.74 8.58
CA ILE A 240 -1.39 -1.24 9.93
C ILE A 240 -2.33 -0.05 9.92
N ALA A 241 -3.16 0.08 10.96
CA ALA A 241 -4.00 1.25 11.21
C ALA A 241 -4.02 1.60 12.69
N GLU A 242 -4.12 2.89 13.03
CA GLU A 242 -4.38 3.35 14.39
C GLU A 242 -5.87 3.24 14.69
N LEU A 243 -6.23 2.63 15.82
CA LEU A 243 -7.61 2.49 16.28
C LEU A 243 -8.09 3.75 17.05
N ALA A 244 -9.38 3.79 17.39
CA ALA A 244 -9.96 4.95 18.05
C ALA A 244 -9.33 5.24 19.40
N ASP A 245 -8.96 4.20 20.15
CA ASP A 245 -8.31 4.23 21.47
C ASP A 245 -6.79 4.51 21.40
N GLY A 246 -6.22 4.66 20.18
CA GLY A 246 -4.80 4.87 19.97
C GLY A 246 -3.96 3.58 19.96
N SER A 247 -4.57 2.43 20.15
CA SER A 247 -3.94 1.13 19.86
C SER A 247 -3.75 0.93 18.37
N LEU A 248 -3.02 -0.12 17.96
CA LEU A 248 -2.78 -0.40 16.55
C LEU A 248 -3.39 -1.73 16.16
N LEU A 249 -4.00 -1.77 14.98
CA LEU A 249 -4.45 -3.00 14.34
C LEU A 249 -3.50 -3.36 13.20
N LEU A 250 -2.90 -4.54 13.28
CA LEU A 250 -2.07 -5.13 12.23
C LEU A 250 -2.84 -6.23 11.52
N THR A 251 -2.94 -6.16 10.19
CA THR A 251 -3.41 -7.25 9.34
C THR A 251 -2.23 -7.91 8.64
N MET A 252 -2.20 -9.25 8.61
CA MET A 252 -1.02 -10.01 8.22
C MET A 252 -1.37 -11.11 7.23
N ARG A 253 -0.50 -11.33 6.26
CA ARG A 253 -0.53 -12.49 5.38
C ARG A 253 -0.17 -13.74 6.18
N ASP A 254 -1.08 -14.73 6.21
CA ASP A 254 -0.87 -16.02 6.85
C ASP A 254 -0.15 -16.99 5.90
N GLU A 255 1.08 -17.31 6.24
CA GLU A 255 1.91 -18.22 5.43
C GLU A 255 1.58 -19.70 5.65
N SER A 256 0.72 -20.03 6.62
CA SER A 256 0.22 -21.40 6.77
C SER A 256 -0.82 -21.79 5.71
N ARG A 257 -1.23 -20.83 4.88
CA ARG A 257 -2.25 -21.02 3.83
C ARG A 257 -3.59 -21.50 4.36
N SER A 258 -3.99 -20.96 5.52
CA SER A 258 -5.27 -21.30 6.16
C SER A 258 -6.50 -20.88 5.36
N GLY A 259 -6.33 -20.08 4.30
CA GLY A 259 -7.42 -19.46 3.55
C GLY A 259 -8.07 -18.28 4.27
N ARG A 260 -7.43 -17.76 5.33
CA ARG A 260 -7.92 -16.66 6.16
C ARG A 260 -6.84 -15.64 6.43
N ARG A 261 -7.27 -14.39 6.63
CA ARG A 261 -6.41 -13.29 7.03
C ARG A 261 -6.13 -13.32 8.53
N ALA A 262 -4.88 -13.12 8.93
CA ALA A 262 -4.47 -12.99 10.32
C ALA A 262 -4.47 -11.53 10.78
N TRP A 263 -4.83 -11.29 12.04
CA TRP A 263 -4.95 -9.99 12.68
C TRP A 263 -4.30 -10.01 14.06
N ALA A 264 -3.73 -8.88 14.48
CA ALA A 264 -3.24 -8.69 15.84
C ALA A 264 -3.45 -7.24 16.30
N LYS A 265 -3.74 -7.07 17.60
CA LYS A 265 -3.88 -5.76 18.25
C LYS A 265 -2.65 -5.48 19.09
N TRP A 266 -2.08 -4.28 18.91
CA TRP A 266 -0.99 -3.75 19.75
C TRP A 266 -1.52 -2.69 20.71
N GLU A 267 -1.16 -2.80 21.96
CA GLU A 267 -1.48 -1.83 23.00
C GLU A 267 -0.20 -1.21 23.55
N TRP A 268 -0.17 0.12 23.62
CA TRP A 268 0.93 0.85 24.24
C TRP A 268 0.85 0.70 25.78
N SER A 269 2.00 0.41 26.42
CA SER A 269 2.06 0.14 27.86
C SER A 269 2.15 1.41 28.72
N SER A 270 2.42 2.56 28.09
CA SER A 270 2.62 3.83 28.76
C SER A 270 2.12 4.99 27.90
N GLU A 271 1.80 6.12 28.53
CA GLU A 271 1.35 7.34 27.83
C GLU A 271 2.42 7.88 26.87
N ASP A 272 3.70 7.70 27.19
CA ASP A 272 4.82 8.09 26.31
C ASP A 272 5.03 7.13 25.14
N ARG A 273 4.23 6.06 25.07
CA ARG A 273 4.21 5.05 23.98
C ARG A 273 5.59 4.49 23.62
N LYS A 274 6.54 4.45 24.57
CA LYS A 274 7.86 3.88 24.30
C LYS A 274 7.87 2.37 24.22
N GLN A 275 6.93 1.75 24.91
CA GLN A 275 6.78 0.30 24.97
C GLN A 275 5.32 -0.08 24.76
N GLY A 276 5.11 -1.33 24.39
CA GLY A 276 3.79 -1.90 24.21
C GLY A 276 3.87 -3.41 24.08
N LYS A 277 2.72 -4.02 23.90
CA LYS A 277 2.58 -5.47 23.75
C LYS A 277 1.47 -5.79 22.75
N TRP A 278 1.60 -6.93 22.12
CA TRP A 278 0.49 -7.55 21.41
C TRP A 278 -0.49 -8.13 22.43
N SER A 279 -1.73 -7.64 22.43
CA SER A 279 -2.72 -8.01 23.44
C SER A 279 -3.59 -9.18 22.97
N GLU A 280 -3.81 -9.30 21.68
CA GLU A 280 -4.63 -10.35 21.09
C GLU A 280 -4.30 -10.56 19.59
N HIS A 281 -4.65 -11.75 19.09
CA HIS A 281 -4.62 -12.07 17.67
C HIS A 281 -5.81 -12.97 17.31
N TRP A 282 -6.26 -12.88 16.06
CA TRP A 282 -7.38 -13.68 15.53
C TRP A 282 -7.25 -13.89 14.03
N SER A 283 -8.13 -14.71 13.46
CA SER A 283 -8.19 -14.96 12.02
C SER A 283 -9.63 -14.84 11.55
N THR A 284 -9.85 -14.06 10.51
CA THR A 284 -11.15 -13.87 9.87
C THR A 284 -10.93 -13.40 8.43
N VAL A 285 -12.00 -13.22 7.66
CA VAL A 285 -11.99 -12.82 6.25
C VAL A 285 -11.24 -13.84 5.37
N ALA A 286 -11.84 -14.23 4.25
CA ALA A 286 -11.19 -15.10 3.26
C ALA A 286 -9.95 -14.42 2.67
N ASP A 287 -8.84 -15.16 2.57
CA ASP A 287 -7.57 -14.66 2.04
C ASP A 287 -6.76 -15.77 1.35
N PRO A 288 -6.30 -15.57 0.12
CA PRO A 288 -5.54 -16.57 -0.63
C PRO A 288 -4.03 -16.53 -0.34
N THR A 289 -3.60 -16.19 0.84
CA THR A 289 -2.20 -15.94 1.20
C THR A 289 -1.61 -14.84 0.28
N CYS A 290 -2.16 -13.65 0.41
CA CYS A 290 -1.80 -12.49 -0.40
C CYS A 290 -1.59 -11.26 0.49
N MET A 291 -0.83 -10.29 0.00
CA MET A 291 -0.83 -8.93 0.58
C MET A 291 -2.24 -8.33 0.50
N ALA A 292 -2.57 -7.47 1.44
CA ALA A 292 -3.85 -6.77 1.51
C ALA A 292 -3.60 -5.32 1.94
N SER A 293 -4.63 -4.49 1.94
CA SER A 293 -4.50 -3.11 2.41
C SER A 293 -5.51 -2.76 3.49
N LEU A 294 -5.07 -1.93 4.43
CA LEU A 294 -5.88 -1.44 5.55
C LEU A 294 -5.69 0.08 5.67
N THR A 295 -6.78 0.82 5.78
CA THR A 295 -6.74 2.26 6.07
C THR A 295 -7.87 2.66 7.00
N ARG A 296 -7.66 3.71 7.82
CA ARG A 296 -8.71 4.33 8.62
C ARG A 296 -9.19 5.61 7.95
N HIS A 297 -10.50 5.71 7.77
CA HIS A 297 -11.12 6.93 7.29
C HIS A 297 -11.22 7.97 8.43
N PRO A 298 -11.09 9.29 8.16
CA PRO A 298 -11.24 10.34 9.18
C PRO A 298 -12.59 10.32 9.90
N GLN A 299 -13.63 9.76 9.30
CA GLN A 299 -14.95 9.59 9.93
C GLN A 299 -15.04 8.38 10.88
N GLY A 300 -13.97 7.57 10.98
CA GLY A 300 -13.83 6.54 12.01
C GLY A 300 -13.79 5.11 11.52
N GLU A 301 -14.32 4.81 10.35
CA GLU A 301 -14.35 3.45 9.83
C GLU A 301 -12.98 2.98 9.36
N LEU A 302 -12.74 1.68 9.48
CA LEU A 302 -11.66 1.00 8.80
C LEU A 302 -12.14 0.47 7.45
N PHE A 303 -11.28 0.59 6.43
CA PHE A 303 -11.46 -0.02 5.13
C PHE A 303 -10.33 -1.00 4.84
N PHE A 304 -10.69 -2.14 4.28
CA PHE A 304 -9.79 -3.25 3.99
C PHE A 304 -10.03 -3.78 2.58
N THR A 305 -8.95 -3.98 1.80
CA THR A 305 -9.03 -4.60 0.47
C THR A 305 -8.14 -5.82 0.37
N ASN A 306 -8.70 -6.89 -0.16
CA ASN A 306 -7.96 -8.09 -0.53
C ASN A 306 -8.71 -8.89 -1.61
N PRO A 307 -8.05 -9.86 -2.28
CA PRO A 307 -8.75 -10.87 -3.07
C PRO A 307 -9.72 -11.68 -2.21
N ASN A 308 -11.00 -11.69 -2.56
CA ASN A 308 -12.06 -12.35 -1.77
C ASN A 308 -12.19 -13.84 -2.13
N SER A 309 -11.18 -14.60 -1.83
CA SER A 309 -11.16 -16.05 -2.05
C SER A 309 -10.20 -16.69 -1.05
N PRO A 310 -10.48 -17.88 -0.52
CA PRO A 310 -9.54 -18.57 0.37
C PRO A 310 -8.33 -19.16 -0.35
N THR A 311 -8.34 -19.27 -1.69
CA THR A 311 -7.33 -20.01 -2.44
C THR A 311 -6.84 -19.34 -3.72
N LYS A 312 -7.60 -18.38 -4.28
CA LYS A 312 -7.28 -17.76 -5.57
C LYS A 312 -7.15 -16.24 -5.43
N ARG A 313 -6.19 -15.66 -6.11
CA ARG A 313 -6.00 -14.21 -6.17
C ARG A 313 -6.93 -13.59 -7.22
N VAL A 314 -8.22 -13.48 -6.87
CA VAL A 314 -9.32 -12.98 -7.72
C VAL A 314 -10.32 -12.21 -6.88
N ALA A 315 -11.20 -11.47 -7.53
CA ALA A 315 -12.33 -10.79 -6.89
C ALA A 315 -11.87 -9.80 -5.82
N LEU A 316 -11.07 -8.80 -6.22
CA LEU A 316 -10.66 -7.73 -5.30
C LEU A 316 -11.90 -7.06 -4.71
N THR A 317 -12.01 -7.12 -3.40
CA THR A 317 -13.17 -6.66 -2.64
C THR A 317 -12.75 -5.65 -1.60
N ILE A 318 -13.50 -4.55 -1.46
CA ILE A 318 -13.36 -3.61 -0.36
C ILE A 318 -14.40 -3.90 0.72
N ARG A 319 -13.98 -3.95 1.97
CA ARG A 319 -14.81 -4.11 3.16
C ARG A 319 -14.64 -2.94 4.09
N HIS A 320 -15.64 -2.70 4.93
CA HIS A 320 -15.54 -1.75 6.02
C HIS A 320 -15.82 -2.41 7.37
N SER A 321 -15.27 -1.82 8.42
CA SER A 321 -15.54 -2.14 9.82
C SER A 321 -15.83 -0.87 10.58
N THR A 322 -16.83 -0.92 11.49
CA THR A 322 -17.21 0.16 12.41
C THR A 322 -16.94 -0.19 13.88
N ASP A 323 -16.32 -1.35 14.13
CA ASP A 323 -16.02 -1.90 15.44
C ASP A 323 -14.51 -2.21 15.63
N ASP A 324 -13.68 -1.33 15.07
CA ASP A 324 -12.21 -1.42 15.15
C ASP A 324 -11.65 -2.77 14.64
N GLY A 325 -12.25 -3.31 13.56
CA GLY A 325 -11.76 -4.50 12.86
C GLY A 325 -12.21 -5.83 13.46
N ARG A 326 -13.15 -5.82 14.42
CA ARG A 326 -13.71 -7.05 15.01
C ARG A 326 -14.60 -7.79 14.03
N SER A 327 -15.42 -7.05 13.32
CA SER A 327 -16.23 -7.57 12.24
C SER A 327 -16.06 -6.75 10.97
N TRP A 328 -16.32 -7.39 9.84
CA TRP A 328 -16.19 -6.82 8.52
C TRP A 328 -17.45 -7.06 7.71
N SER A 329 -17.87 -6.06 6.93
CA SER A 329 -18.95 -6.21 5.97
C SER A 329 -18.65 -7.30 4.92
N ASP A 330 -19.67 -7.80 4.24
CA ASP A 330 -19.48 -8.70 3.09
C ASP A 330 -18.66 -8.06 1.97
N GLY A 331 -18.69 -6.73 1.89
CA GLY A 331 -17.87 -5.90 1.01
C GLY A 331 -18.51 -5.62 -0.34
N GLN A 332 -17.87 -4.69 -1.06
CA GLN A 332 -18.19 -4.33 -2.44
C GLN A 332 -17.13 -4.90 -3.37
N LEU A 333 -17.57 -5.60 -4.41
CA LEU A 333 -16.67 -6.12 -5.44
C LEU A 333 -16.10 -4.97 -6.26
N LEU A 334 -14.79 -4.76 -6.16
CA LEU A 334 -14.09 -3.72 -6.89
C LEU A 334 -13.67 -4.20 -8.27
N ASP A 335 -13.09 -5.40 -8.36
CA ASP A 335 -12.67 -5.99 -9.63
C ASP A 335 -12.83 -7.53 -9.58
N PRO A 336 -13.61 -8.14 -10.52
CA PRO A 336 -13.84 -9.59 -10.51
C PRO A 336 -12.66 -10.41 -11.05
N ARG A 337 -11.72 -9.76 -11.74
CA ARG A 337 -10.61 -10.40 -12.46
C ARG A 337 -9.52 -10.92 -11.51
N GLY A 338 -8.45 -11.45 -12.10
CA GLY A 338 -7.22 -11.80 -11.39
C GLY A 338 -6.61 -10.54 -10.76
N SER A 339 -6.61 -10.48 -9.41
CA SER A 339 -6.10 -9.30 -8.67
C SER A 339 -5.19 -9.80 -7.58
N MET A 340 -4.06 -9.11 -7.38
CA MET A 340 -3.09 -9.52 -6.36
C MET A 340 -2.98 -8.46 -5.26
N TYR A 341 -1.95 -7.64 -5.29
CA TYR A 341 -1.68 -6.64 -4.27
C TYR A 341 -2.53 -5.39 -4.48
N SER A 342 -2.84 -4.71 -3.39
CA SER A 342 -3.59 -3.45 -3.41
C SER A 342 -3.13 -2.54 -2.27
N CYS A 343 -3.26 -1.23 -2.47
CA CYS A 343 -2.98 -0.22 -1.44
C CYS A 343 -4.05 0.87 -1.46
N LEU A 344 -4.70 1.08 -0.31
CA LEU A 344 -5.73 2.08 -0.08
C LEU A 344 -5.14 3.39 0.42
N THR A 345 -5.79 4.49 0.05
CA THR A 345 -5.61 5.81 0.67
C THR A 345 -6.93 6.55 0.76
N VAL A 346 -7.01 7.56 1.63
CA VAL A 346 -8.12 8.52 1.66
C VAL A 346 -7.69 9.78 0.93
N LEU A 347 -8.48 10.23 -0.04
CA LEU A 347 -8.25 11.46 -0.79
C LEU A 347 -8.64 12.70 0.04
N ASN A 348 -8.16 13.87 -0.34
CA ASN A 348 -8.48 15.11 0.36
C ASN A 348 -9.98 15.48 0.38
N ASP A 349 -10.73 15.01 -0.61
CA ASP A 349 -12.18 15.21 -0.68
C ASP A 349 -12.98 14.14 0.08
N GLY A 350 -12.31 13.25 0.81
CA GLY A 350 -12.93 12.19 1.60
C GLY A 350 -13.30 10.94 0.81
N ARG A 351 -13.06 10.88 -0.50
CA ARG A 351 -13.20 9.65 -1.27
C ARG A 351 -12.07 8.67 -0.94
N LEU A 352 -12.27 7.42 -1.30
CA LEU A 352 -11.26 6.38 -1.20
C LEU A 352 -10.57 6.18 -2.55
N GLY A 353 -9.26 6.01 -2.52
CA GLY A 353 -8.45 5.61 -3.66
C GLY A 353 -7.78 4.28 -3.38
N VAL A 354 -7.60 3.46 -4.41
CA VAL A 354 -6.87 2.22 -4.36
C VAL A 354 -6.00 2.05 -5.60
N LEU A 355 -4.73 1.71 -5.39
CA LEU A 355 -3.84 1.24 -6.45
C LEU A 355 -3.73 -0.27 -6.31
N TYR A 356 -3.94 -1.02 -7.40
CA TYR A 356 -3.97 -2.48 -7.35
C TYR A 356 -3.44 -3.13 -8.62
N GLU A 357 -2.96 -4.35 -8.46
CA GLU A 357 -2.54 -5.22 -9.56
C GLU A 357 -3.74 -5.98 -10.12
N VAL A 358 -3.93 -5.92 -11.42
CA VAL A 358 -4.94 -6.70 -12.15
C VAL A 358 -4.47 -6.99 -13.58
N ASP A 359 -4.52 -8.25 -13.99
CA ASP A 359 -4.21 -8.69 -15.37
C ASP A 359 -2.94 -8.03 -15.95
N SER A 360 -1.83 -8.07 -15.25
CA SER A 360 -0.55 -7.47 -15.65
C SER A 360 -0.56 -5.93 -15.77
N THR A 361 -1.51 -5.26 -15.11
CA THR A 361 -1.55 -3.80 -14.99
C THR A 361 -1.47 -3.33 -13.56
N LEU A 362 -1.00 -2.09 -13.38
CA LEU A 362 -1.24 -1.29 -12.19
C LEU A 362 -2.40 -0.33 -12.49
N THR A 363 -3.51 -0.50 -11.79
CA THR A 363 -4.73 0.25 -11.98
C THR A 363 -5.06 1.05 -10.72
N PHE A 364 -5.29 2.35 -10.89
CA PHE A 364 -5.87 3.20 -9.86
C PHE A 364 -7.39 3.18 -9.98
N ALA A 365 -8.08 3.08 -8.85
CA ALA A 365 -9.52 3.35 -8.78
C ALA A 365 -9.83 4.31 -7.64
N ARG A 366 -10.90 5.09 -7.79
CA ARG A 366 -11.47 5.92 -6.72
C ARG A 366 -12.98 5.80 -6.71
N PHE A 367 -13.54 5.92 -5.52
CA PHE A 367 -14.98 5.77 -5.28
C PHE A 367 -15.37 6.49 -4.00
N ASP A 368 -16.67 6.77 -3.88
CA ASP A 368 -17.21 7.40 -2.69
C ASP A 368 -17.20 6.46 -1.49
N ARG A 369 -17.01 7.02 -0.28
CA ARG A 369 -17.12 6.28 0.97
C ARG A 369 -18.47 5.55 1.09
N ALA A 370 -19.57 6.22 0.70
CA ALA A 370 -20.91 5.64 0.72
C ALA A 370 -20.97 4.36 -0.14
N TRP A 371 -20.42 4.38 -1.35
CA TRP A 371 -20.33 3.19 -2.19
C TRP A 371 -19.54 2.05 -1.51
N ALA A 372 -18.39 2.36 -0.92
CA ALA A 372 -17.57 1.36 -0.22
C ALA A 372 -18.29 0.74 0.99
N MET A 373 -19.20 1.49 1.60
CA MET A 373 -20.06 1.03 2.69
C MET A 373 -21.33 0.29 2.22
N GLY A 374 -21.58 0.23 0.91
CA GLY A 374 -22.80 -0.38 0.37
C GLY A 374 -24.05 0.47 0.58
N VAL A 375 -23.91 1.74 0.89
CA VAL A 375 -25.02 2.69 1.00
C VAL A 375 -25.36 3.18 -0.41
N LYS A 376 -26.63 3.00 -0.81
CA LYS A 376 -27.17 3.41 -2.12
C LYS A 376 -27.52 4.89 -2.13
#